data_058bac327ddbc905ee5dc4d76933059a
#
_entry.id   058bac327ddbc905ee5dc4d76933059a
#
_cell.length_a   1.000
_cell.length_b   1.000
_cell.length_c   1.000
_cell.angle_alpha   90.00
_cell.angle_beta   90.00
_cell.angle_gamma   90.00
#
_symmetry.space_group_name_H-M   'P 1'
#
loop_
_entity.id
_entity.type
_entity.pdbx_description
1 polymer ?
#
loop_
_entity_poly.entity_id
_entity_poly.type
_entity_poly.pdbx_seq_one_letter_code
_entity_poly.pdbx_strand_id
1 'polypeptide(L)'
;MKRYNKPEYTDARKRIRKFIKEHHRLPKHCNFKNQQGKTDNLTRKEYCGLFQGYMQFYLKHGREPNYLTLNSEATYPLVINYQDDPYSCCVASLQMCLQFLFDYQYESKIKKTLGTNKNGTSPQQLVTGAKKLGYKVTPIKREFKEVKKALDNYSPVILQIETKSAGKCLSYKNSYGHYIMCYKADTNKYYVMDPTKGPKVCNSTTLNKATGGGNRKFYKVEMI
;
A
#
# COMPACT_ATOMS: atom_id res chain seq x y z
N MET A 1 -22.49 -17.17 8.91
CA MET A 1 -21.36 -16.38 8.36
C MET A 1 -21.90 -15.05 7.87
N LYS A 2 -21.37 -13.92 8.38
CA LYS A 2 -21.86 -12.58 8.01
C LYS A 2 -21.37 -12.21 6.61
N ARG A 3 -22.31 -11.74 5.76
CA ARG A 3 -22.04 -11.30 4.37
C ARG A 3 -22.49 -9.86 4.17
N TYR A 4 -21.70 -9.11 3.40
CA TYR A 4 -21.92 -7.69 3.09
C TYR A 4 -21.92 -7.52 1.57
N ASN A 5 -23.03 -7.03 1.03
CA ASN A 5 -23.20 -6.84 -0.41
C ASN A 5 -22.35 -5.69 -0.96
N LYS A 6 -22.16 -5.68 -2.27
CA LYS A 6 -21.32 -4.67 -2.96
C LYS A 6 -21.69 -3.21 -2.63
N PRO A 7 -22.96 -2.78 -2.64
CA PRO A 7 -23.31 -1.41 -2.23
C PRO A 7 -22.83 -1.08 -0.81
N GLU A 8 -23.00 -2.00 0.14
CA GLU A 8 -22.69 -1.79 1.54
C GLU A 8 -21.18 -1.67 1.79
N TYR A 9 -20.37 -2.61 1.28
CA TYR A 9 -18.92 -2.52 1.49
C TYR A 9 -18.30 -1.36 0.71
N THR A 10 -18.92 -0.94 -0.41
CA THR A 10 -18.49 0.24 -1.17
C THR A 10 -18.75 1.53 -0.38
N ASP A 11 -19.91 1.64 0.25
CA ASP A 11 -20.24 2.77 1.11
C ASP A 11 -19.35 2.80 2.37
N ALA A 12 -19.17 1.65 3.03
CA ALA A 12 -18.29 1.55 4.18
C ALA A 12 -16.85 1.96 3.83
N ARG A 13 -16.34 1.55 2.66
CA ARG A 13 -15.03 1.97 2.15
C ARG A 13 -14.93 3.49 1.99
N LYS A 14 -15.96 4.13 1.41
CA LYS A 14 -16.01 5.60 1.27
C LYS A 14 -15.95 6.30 2.63
N ARG A 15 -16.73 5.82 3.62
CA ARG A 15 -16.73 6.37 4.99
C ARG A 15 -15.37 6.21 5.66
N ILE A 16 -14.73 5.04 5.55
CA ILE A 16 -13.39 4.79 6.09
C ILE A 16 -12.37 5.74 5.45
N ARG A 17 -12.39 5.88 4.12
CA ARG A 17 -11.49 6.78 3.38
C ARG A 17 -11.69 8.25 3.78
N LYS A 18 -12.94 8.71 3.90
CA LYS A 18 -13.26 10.05 4.39
C LYS A 18 -12.67 10.27 5.78
N PHE A 19 -12.88 9.33 6.70
CA PHE A 19 -12.32 9.40 8.05
C PHE A 19 -10.79 9.46 8.06
N ILE A 20 -10.11 8.64 7.24
CA ILE A 20 -8.64 8.67 7.13
C ILE A 20 -8.17 10.05 6.65
N LYS A 21 -8.83 10.62 5.64
CA LYS A 21 -8.49 11.93 5.09
C LYS A 21 -8.61 13.04 6.14
N GLU A 22 -9.63 12.99 6.98
CA GLU A 22 -9.92 14.00 8.00
C GLU A 22 -9.08 13.82 9.29
N HIS A 23 -8.76 12.60 9.67
CA HIS A 23 -8.18 12.28 10.98
C HIS A 23 -6.80 11.63 10.93
N HIS A 24 -6.24 11.35 9.75
CA HIS A 24 -4.92 10.71 9.54
C HIS A 24 -4.72 9.40 10.32
N ARG A 25 -5.80 8.64 10.53
CA ARG A 25 -5.81 7.35 11.22
C ARG A 25 -7.03 6.52 10.82
N LEU A 26 -7.02 5.23 11.16
CA LEU A 26 -8.20 4.38 11.00
C LEU A 26 -9.27 4.65 12.08
N PRO A 27 -10.56 4.59 11.73
CA PRO A 27 -11.62 4.55 12.72
C PRO A 27 -11.50 3.29 13.62
N LYS A 28 -11.88 3.40 14.88
CA LYS A 28 -11.88 2.24 15.79
C LYS A 28 -12.89 1.18 15.34
N HIS A 29 -14.04 1.62 14.84
CA HIS A 29 -15.13 0.78 14.35
C HIS A 29 -15.72 1.35 13.07
N CYS A 30 -16.38 0.49 12.29
CA CYS A 30 -17.15 0.89 11.12
C CYS A 30 -18.45 0.07 11.06
N ASN A 31 -19.57 0.73 10.81
CA ASN A 31 -20.86 0.08 10.67
C ASN A 31 -21.03 -0.51 9.27
N PHE A 32 -21.60 -1.71 9.19
CA PHE A 32 -21.94 -2.39 7.95
C PHE A 32 -23.36 -2.98 8.07
N LYS A 33 -24.20 -2.81 7.05
CA LYS A 33 -25.46 -3.56 6.94
C LYS A 33 -25.18 -4.93 6.32
N ASN A 34 -25.52 -5.99 7.03
CA ASN A 34 -25.42 -7.35 6.49
C ASN A 34 -26.62 -7.70 5.58
N GLN A 35 -26.58 -8.87 4.93
CA GLN A 35 -27.65 -9.32 4.02
C GLN A 35 -29.04 -9.45 4.67
N GLN A 36 -29.11 -9.53 5.99
CA GLN A 36 -30.37 -9.60 6.78
C GLN A 36 -30.88 -8.19 7.16
N GLY A 37 -30.22 -7.12 6.69
CA GLY A 37 -30.58 -5.75 7.02
C GLY A 37 -30.10 -5.26 8.40
N LYS A 38 -29.48 -6.16 9.20
CA LYS A 38 -28.95 -5.83 10.51
C LYS A 38 -27.63 -5.06 10.40
N THR A 39 -27.45 -4.02 11.22
CA THR A 39 -26.19 -3.28 11.31
C THR A 39 -25.21 -4.01 12.23
N ASP A 40 -24.05 -4.36 11.69
CA ASP A 40 -22.91 -4.87 12.42
C ASP A 40 -21.88 -3.75 12.63
N ASN A 41 -21.42 -3.57 13.86
CA ASN A 41 -20.36 -2.59 14.20
C ASN A 41 -19.01 -3.32 14.22
N LEU A 42 -18.32 -3.33 13.09
CA LEU A 42 -17.05 -4.05 12.94
C LEU A 42 -15.89 -3.28 13.56
N THR A 43 -15.07 -3.97 14.34
CA THR A 43 -13.78 -3.47 14.83
C THR A 43 -12.81 -3.22 13.70
N ARG A 44 -11.73 -2.47 13.98
CA ARG A 44 -10.65 -2.23 13.00
C ARG A 44 -10.11 -3.52 12.40
N LYS A 45 -9.83 -4.54 13.22
CA LYS A 45 -9.29 -5.81 12.73
C LYS A 45 -10.26 -6.55 11.83
N GLU A 46 -11.52 -6.56 12.17
CA GLU A 46 -12.58 -7.21 11.39
C GLU A 46 -12.76 -6.55 10.02
N TYR A 47 -12.92 -5.22 9.95
CA TYR A 47 -13.10 -4.58 8.65
C TYR A 47 -11.80 -4.57 7.82
N CYS A 48 -10.61 -4.51 8.44
CA CYS A 48 -9.36 -4.71 7.70
C CYS A 48 -9.27 -6.12 7.11
N GLY A 49 -9.65 -7.16 7.86
CA GLY A 49 -9.72 -8.54 7.36
C GLY A 49 -10.73 -8.69 6.22
N LEU A 50 -11.89 -8.04 6.35
CA LEU A 50 -12.92 -8.03 5.31
C LEU A 50 -12.37 -7.44 3.99
N PHE A 51 -11.69 -6.29 4.05
CA PHE A 51 -11.09 -5.65 2.87
C PHE A 51 -9.82 -6.34 2.38
N GLN A 52 -9.09 -7.06 3.22
CA GLN A 52 -8.03 -7.96 2.78
C GLN A 52 -8.61 -9.09 1.91
N GLY A 53 -9.72 -9.70 2.33
CA GLY A 53 -10.47 -10.68 1.53
C GLY A 53 -10.97 -10.11 0.20
N TYR A 54 -11.42 -8.84 0.19
CA TYR A 54 -11.74 -8.13 -1.05
C TYR A 54 -10.54 -8.11 -2.00
N MET A 55 -9.36 -7.70 -1.50
CA MET A 55 -8.16 -7.60 -2.33
C MET A 55 -7.69 -8.95 -2.86
N GLN A 56 -7.72 -9.99 -2.03
CA GLN A 56 -7.38 -11.35 -2.46
C GLN A 56 -8.28 -11.80 -3.62
N PHE A 57 -9.59 -11.57 -3.48
CA PHE A 57 -10.55 -11.89 -4.55
C PHE A 57 -10.26 -11.08 -5.83
N TYR A 58 -10.06 -9.77 -5.66
CA TYR A 58 -9.83 -8.84 -6.77
C TYR A 58 -8.55 -9.18 -7.56
N LEU A 59 -7.43 -9.46 -6.88
CA LEU A 59 -6.18 -9.87 -7.52
C LEU A 59 -6.32 -11.22 -8.25
N LYS A 60 -7.09 -12.15 -7.68
CA LYS A 60 -7.30 -13.48 -8.26
C LYS A 60 -8.21 -13.48 -9.50
N HIS A 61 -9.25 -12.63 -9.50
CA HIS A 61 -10.35 -12.72 -10.47
C HIS A 61 -10.45 -11.51 -11.41
N GLY A 62 -9.66 -10.46 -11.23
CA GLY A 62 -9.69 -9.24 -12.04
C GLY A 62 -11.01 -8.44 -11.98
N ARG A 63 -11.86 -8.72 -11.00
CA ARG A 63 -13.16 -8.05 -10.80
C ARG A 63 -13.50 -7.90 -9.33
N GLU A 64 -14.41 -6.98 -9.01
CA GLU A 64 -14.93 -6.83 -7.65
C GLU A 64 -15.83 -8.00 -7.25
N PRO A 65 -15.81 -8.46 -5.99
CA PRO A 65 -16.72 -9.47 -5.47
C PRO A 65 -18.15 -8.91 -5.35
N ASN A 66 -19.16 -9.78 -5.54
CA ASN A 66 -20.56 -9.38 -5.35
C ASN A 66 -20.89 -9.17 -3.86
N TYR A 67 -20.19 -9.86 -2.98
CA TYR A 67 -20.31 -9.73 -1.52
C TYR A 67 -18.95 -10.02 -0.86
N LEU A 68 -18.77 -9.52 0.34
CA LEU A 68 -17.65 -9.86 1.21
C LEU A 68 -18.15 -10.70 2.38
N THR A 69 -17.29 -11.61 2.86
CA THR A 69 -17.55 -12.44 4.02
C THR A 69 -16.50 -12.19 5.09
N LEU A 70 -16.93 -11.99 6.32
CA LEU A 70 -16.03 -11.84 7.45
C LEU A 70 -15.50 -13.21 7.88
N ASN A 71 -14.30 -13.57 7.47
CA ASN A 71 -13.64 -14.86 7.76
C ASN A 71 -12.34 -14.70 8.52
N SER A 72 -11.78 -13.49 8.62
CA SER A 72 -10.48 -13.24 9.21
C SER A 72 -10.38 -11.84 9.79
N GLU A 73 -9.43 -11.65 10.67
CA GLU A 73 -9.00 -10.35 11.15
C GLU A 73 -7.65 -9.97 10.55
N ALA A 74 -7.41 -8.68 10.33
CA ALA A 74 -6.13 -8.17 9.86
C ALA A 74 -5.83 -6.79 10.46
N THR A 75 -4.55 -6.50 10.68
CA THR A 75 -4.11 -5.19 11.16
C THR A 75 -4.24 -4.11 10.08
N TYR A 76 -4.05 -4.49 8.81
CA TYR A 76 -4.11 -3.62 7.64
C TYR A 76 -4.86 -4.31 6.49
N PRO A 77 -5.58 -3.56 5.63
CA PRO A 77 -6.26 -4.11 4.46
C PRO A 77 -5.27 -4.34 3.30
N LEU A 78 -4.17 -5.03 3.56
CA LEU A 78 -3.00 -5.11 2.69
C LEU A 78 -2.69 -6.54 2.30
N VAL A 79 -2.56 -6.78 1.01
CA VAL A 79 -2.12 -8.04 0.40
C VAL A 79 -0.91 -7.73 -0.48
N ILE A 80 0.08 -8.63 -0.47
CA ILE A 80 1.21 -8.47 -1.39
C ILE A 80 0.72 -8.48 -2.84
N ASN A 81 1.19 -7.52 -3.62
CA ASN A 81 1.07 -7.51 -5.07
C ASN A 81 2.45 -7.68 -5.68
N TYR A 82 2.65 -8.81 -6.36
CA TYR A 82 3.88 -9.05 -7.10
C TYR A 82 3.81 -8.31 -8.43
N GLN A 83 4.92 -7.69 -8.83
CA GLN A 83 5.01 -7.01 -10.12
C GLN A 83 4.86 -7.99 -11.29
N ASP A 84 4.11 -7.60 -12.31
CA ASP A 84 3.83 -8.44 -13.48
C ASP A 84 5.03 -8.56 -14.45
N ASP A 85 5.96 -7.61 -14.38
CA ASP A 85 7.13 -7.55 -15.26
C ASP A 85 8.35 -6.92 -14.54
N PRO A 86 9.57 -7.00 -15.11
CA PRO A 86 10.81 -6.57 -14.44
C PRO A 86 10.90 -5.06 -14.13
N TYR A 87 10.02 -4.22 -14.69
CA TYR A 87 10.07 -2.76 -14.56
C TYR A 87 8.86 -2.14 -13.84
N SER A 88 7.90 -2.96 -13.35
CA SER A 88 6.67 -2.49 -12.70
C SER A 88 6.75 -2.37 -11.16
N CYS A 89 7.94 -2.43 -10.54
CA CYS A 89 8.07 -2.35 -9.08
C CYS A 89 7.43 -1.09 -8.45
N CYS A 90 7.54 0.05 -9.12
CA CYS A 90 6.90 1.29 -8.68
C CYS A 90 5.37 1.21 -8.74
N VAL A 91 4.84 0.59 -9.80
CA VAL A 91 3.40 0.39 -10.03
C VAL A 91 2.81 -0.48 -8.92
N ALA A 92 3.40 -1.65 -8.67
CA ALA A 92 2.97 -2.57 -7.63
C ALA A 92 3.11 -1.96 -6.22
N SER A 93 4.21 -1.23 -5.96
CA SER A 93 4.40 -0.53 -4.68
C SER A 93 3.35 0.56 -4.46
N LEU A 94 3.02 1.36 -5.49
CA LEU A 94 1.95 2.35 -5.40
C LEU A 94 0.60 1.67 -5.20
N GLN A 95 0.30 0.60 -5.93
CA GLN A 95 -0.95 -0.14 -5.75
C GLN A 95 -1.11 -0.64 -4.30
N MET A 96 -0.05 -1.16 -3.68
CA MET A 96 -0.09 -1.57 -2.27
C MET A 96 -0.28 -0.37 -1.32
N CYS A 97 0.27 0.82 -1.63
CA CYS A 97 -0.04 2.03 -0.89
C CYS A 97 -1.53 2.41 -1.01
N LEU A 98 -2.12 2.26 -2.21
CA LEU A 98 -3.54 2.52 -2.40
C LEU A 98 -4.41 1.51 -1.63
N GLN A 99 -4.06 0.22 -1.61
CA GLN A 99 -4.72 -0.79 -0.78
C GLN A 99 -4.72 -0.39 0.70
N PHE A 100 -3.57 0.03 1.22
CA PHE A 100 -3.42 0.51 2.59
C PHE A 100 -4.37 1.68 2.90
N LEU A 101 -4.66 2.52 1.90
CA LEU A 101 -5.60 3.64 1.96
C LEU A 101 -7.03 3.26 1.54
N PHE A 102 -7.35 1.96 1.50
CA PHE A 102 -8.67 1.44 1.09
C PHE A 102 -9.08 1.85 -0.32
N ASP A 103 -8.12 2.07 -1.22
CA ASP A 103 -8.38 2.25 -2.65
C ASP A 103 -7.83 1.08 -3.46
N TYR A 104 -8.66 0.60 -4.39
CA TYR A 104 -8.38 -0.61 -5.14
C TYR A 104 -8.44 -0.29 -6.62
N GLN A 105 -7.26 -0.09 -7.22
CA GLN A 105 -7.13 0.23 -8.63
C GLN A 105 -6.35 -0.87 -9.37
N TYR A 106 -6.73 -1.13 -10.62
CA TYR A 106 -6.04 -2.11 -11.46
C TYR A 106 -4.59 -1.67 -11.71
N GLU A 107 -3.68 -2.63 -11.66
CA GLU A 107 -2.27 -2.39 -11.95
C GLU A 107 -2.08 -1.80 -13.35
N SER A 108 -2.81 -2.30 -14.35
CA SER A 108 -2.81 -1.77 -15.72
C SER A 108 -3.20 -0.31 -15.81
N LYS A 109 -4.19 0.13 -15.00
CA LYS A 109 -4.59 1.55 -14.92
C LYS A 109 -3.49 2.39 -14.29
N ILE A 110 -2.90 1.92 -13.18
CA ILE A 110 -1.80 2.61 -12.50
C ILE A 110 -0.61 2.72 -13.46
N LYS A 111 -0.20 1.63 -14.08
CA LYS A 111 0.91 1.56 -15.05
C LYS A 111 0.73 2.55 -16.19
N LYS A 112 -0.45 2.57 -16.81
CA LYS A 112 -0.81 3.54 -17.87
C LYS A 112 -0.74 4.97 -17.36
N THR A 113 -1.28 5.25 -16.18
CA THR A 113 -1.34 6.62 -15.61
C THR A 113 0.05 7.14 -15.20
N LEU A 114 0.92 6.27 -14.69
CA LEU A 114 2.33 6.61 -14.39
C LEU A 114 3.19 6.76 -15.67
N GLY A 115 2.76 6.20 -16.79
CA GLY A 115 3.57 6.13 -18.01
C GLY A 115 4.78 5.21 -17.86
N THR A 116 4.63 4.13 -17.06
CA THR A 116 5.69 3.12 -16.84
C THR A 116 6.00 2.37 -18.13
N ASN A 117 7.28 2.20 -18.42
CA ASN A 117 7.76 1.49 -19.61
C ASN A 117 8.94 0.57 -19.24
N LYS A 118 9.63 -0.01 -20.24
CA LYS A 118 10.78 -0.90 -20.03
C LYS A 118 11.96 -0.30 -19.25
N ASN A 119 12.00 1.03 -19.09
CA ASN A 119 12.98 1.72 -18.25
C ASN A 119 12.47 1.95 -16.82
N GLY A 120 11.29 1.41 -16.48
CA GLY A 120 10.64 1.57 -15.18
C GLY A 120 9.80 2.84 -15.07
N THR A 121 9.70 3.35 -13.86
CA THR A 121 8.99 4.60 -13.51
C THR A 121 9.97 5.57 -12.88
N SER A 122 10.12 6.75 -13.46
CA SER A 122 10.93 7.80 -12.85
C SER A 122 10.24 8.42 -11.63
N PRO A 123 10.98 9.08 -10.72
CA PRO A 123 10.39 9.83 -9.61
C PRO A 123 9.36 10.88 -10.05
N GLN A 124 9.59 11.55 -11.14
CA GLN A 124 8.67 12.54 -11.69
C GLN A 124 7.37 11.90 -12.17
N GLN A 125 7.45 10.77 -12.87
CA GLN A 125 6.28 10.00 -13.30
C GLN A 125 5.47 9.51 -12.10
N LEU A 126 6.12 9.03 -11.03
CA LEU A 126 5.45 8.63 -9.79
C LEU A 126 4.63 9.80 -9.21
N VAL A 127 5.26 10.97 -9.02
CA VAL A 127 4.60 12.15 -8.43
C VAL A 127 3.44 12.65 -9.29
N THR A 128 3.66 12.84 -10.59
CA THR A 128 2.66 13.38 -11.50
C THR A 128 1.53 12.40 -11.79
N GLY A 129 1.87 11.11 -11.95
CA GLY A 129 0.88 10.07 -12.18
C GLY A 129 0.01 9.78 -10.95
N ALA A 130 0.60 9.73 -9.76
CA ALA A 130 -0.17 9.58 -8.52
C ALA A 130 -1.16 10.74 -8.32
N LYS A 131 -0.77 11.98 -8.66
CA LYS A 131 -1.69 13.14 -8.62
C LYS A 131 -2.92 12.92 -9.52
N LYS A 132 -2.75 12.39 -10.72
CA LYS A 132 -3.86 12.05 -11.64
C LYS A 132 -4.78 10.95 -11.06
N LEU A 133 -4.26 10.11 -10.17
CA LEU A 133 -5.02 9.08 -9.46
C LEU A 133 -5.70 9.60 -8.17
N GLY A 134 -5.53 10.89 -7.82
CA GLY A 134 -6.10 11.50 -6.61
C GLY A 134 -5.22 11.40 -5.37
N TYR A 135 -3.90 11.27 -5.56
CA TYR A 135 -2.93 11.13 -4.47
C TYR A 135 -1.79 12.13 -4.56
N LYS A 136 -1.38 12.63 -3.40
CA LYS A 136 -0.17 13.44 -3.24
C LYS A 136 0.97 12.53 -2.84
N VAL A 137 2.03 12.52 -3.64
CA VAL A 137 3.29 11.83 -3.35
C VAL A 137 4.35 12.88 -3.07
N THR A 138 4.87 12.88 -1.83
CA THR A 138 5.81 13.89 -1.35
C THR A 138 7.11 13.24 -0.93
N PRO A 139 8.27 13.69 -1.41
CA PRO A 139 9.56 13.20 -0.93
C PRO A 139 9.75 13.55 0.55
N ILE A 140 10.29 12.61 1.31
CA ILE A 140 10.67 12.77 2.72
C ILE A 140 12.14 12.40 2.92
N LYS A 141 12.73 12.84 4.03
CA LYS A 141 14.10 12.45 4.39
C LYS A 141 14.17 10.94 4.64
N ARG A 142 15.30 10.33 4.27
CA ARG A 142 15.60 8.90 4.46
C ARG A 142 16.04 8.64 5.90
N GLU A 143 15.15 8.95 6.83
CA GLU A 143 15.38 8.83 8.28
C GLU A 143 14.21 8.05 8.91
N PHE A 144 14.52 7.21 9.91
CA PHE A 144 13.52 6.41 10.60
C PHE A 144 12.38 7.26 11.16
N LYS A 145 12.71 8.39 11.77
CA LYS A 145 11.71 9.30 12.37
C LYS A 145 10.73 9.86 11.35
N GLU A 146 11.19 10.18 10.11
CA GLU A 146 10.33 10.74 9.06
C GLU A 146 9.41 9.67 8.47
N VAL A 147 9.93 8.45 8.25
CA VAL A 147 9.13 7.32 7.80
C VAL A 147 8.09 6.93 8.87
N LYS A 148 8.53 6.84 10.14
CA LYS A 148 7.62 6.54 11.26
C LYS A 148 6.54 7.60 11.39
N LYS A 149 6.89 8.89 11.34
CA LYS A 149 5.93 10.00 11.38
C LYS A 149 4.89 9.92 10.27
N ALA A 150 5.29 9.59 9.03
CA ALA A 150 4.36 9.40 7.93
C ALA A 150 3.38 8.25 8.22
N LEU A 151 3.90 7.10 8.65
CA LEU A 151 3.09 5.91 8.95
C LEU A 151 2.16 6.09 10.17
N ASP A 152 2.61 6.81 11.21
CA ASP A 152 1.78 7.16 12.38
C ASP A 152 0.60 8.07 11.96
N ASN A 153 0.77 8.87 10.91
CA ASN A 153 -0.27 9.66 10.26
C ASN A 153 -1.03 8.91 9.15
N TYR A 154 -0.94 7.58 9.14
CA TYR A 154 -1.58 6.69 8.19
C TYR A 154 -1.25 7.00 6.73
N SER A 155 -0.04 7.50 6.46
CA SER A 155 0.50 7.75 5.13
C SER A 155 1.54 6.65 4.81
N PRO A 156 1.23 5.67 3.96
CA PRO A 156 2.21 4.66 3.57
C PRO A 156 3.37 5.28 2.80
N VAL A 157 4.52 4.62 2.83
CA VAL A 157 5.76 5.18 2.28
C VAL A 157 6.32 4.25 1.20
N ILE A 158 6.60 4.81 0.02
CA ILE A 158 7.36 4.15 -1.03
C ILE A 158 8.84 4.44 -0.80
N LEU A 159 9.64 3.38 -0.65
CA LEU A 159 11.09 3.46 -0.49
C LEU A 159 11.73 3.22 -1.86
N GLN A 160 12.37 4.23 -2.44
CA GLN A 160 13.24 4.07 -3.61
C GLN A 160 14.63 3.70 -3.12
N ILE A 161 15.11 2.52 -3.49
CA ILE A 161 16.35 1.94 -3.01
C ILE A 161 17.23 1.45 -4.17
N GLU A 162 18.49 1.17 -3.85
CA GLU A 162 19.39 0.36 -4.66
C GLU A 162 19.43 -1.05 -4.05
N THR A 163 19.16 -2.07 -4.86
CA THR A 163 18.91 -3.43 -4.37
C THR A 163 20.09 -4.08 -3.65
N LYS A 164 21.30 -4.01 -4.22
CA LYS A 164 22.50 -4.60 -3.61
C LYS A 164 22.87 -3.92 -2.28
N SER A 165 22.73 -2.59 -2.22
CA SER A 165 23.00 -1.80 -1.01
C SER A 165 21.95 -1.98 0.09
N ALA A 166 20.77 -2.53 -0.24
CA ALA A 166 19.73 -2.88 0.74
C ALA A 166 20.11 -4.08 1.63
N GLY A 167 21.23 -4.73 1.34
CA GLY A 167 21.80 -5.77 2.18
C GLY A 167 21.03 -7.07 2.19
N LYS A 168 21.36 -7.91 3.19
CA LYS A 168 20.81 -9.28 3.30
C LYS A 168 19.29 -9.34 3.47
N CYS A 169 18.64 -8.28 3.97
CA CYS A 169 17.19 -8.33 4.23
C CYS A 169 16.35 -8.51 2.96
N LEU A 170 16.78 -7.98 1.80
CA LEU A 170 16.11 -8.14 0.52
C LEU A 170 16.76 -9.22 -0.38
N SER A 171 18.00 -9.62 -0.09
CA SER A 171 18.72 -10.73 -0.76
C SER A 171 18.79 -10.62 -2.29
N TYR A 172 19.06 -9.41 -2.81
CA TYR A 172 19.30 -9.20 -4.23
C TYR A 172 20.78 -9.43 -4.59
N LYS A 173 21.01 -10.15 -5.69
CA LYS A 173 22.37 -10.39 -6.23
C LYS A 173 22.88 -9.22 -7.05
N ASN A 174 22.02 -8.57 -7.81
CA ASN A 174 22.35 -7.52 -8.77
C ASN A 174 22.01 -6.13 -8.21
N SER A 175 22.71 -5.09 -8.74
CA SER A 175 22.53 -3.69 -8.39
C SER A 175 21.64 -2.99 -9.40
N TYR A 176 20.45 -2.56 -8.98
CA TYR A 176 19.53 -1.74 -9.77
C TYR A 176 18.60 -0.91 -8.87
N GLY A 177 17.94 0.08 -9.47
CA GLY A 177 16.93 0.87 -8.79
C GLY A 177 15.66 0.08 -8.56
N HIS A 178 15.10 0.16 -7.35
CA HIS A 178 13.91 -0.59 -6.99
C HIS A 178 12.99 0.24 -6.09
N TYR A 179 11.69 -0.02 -6.19
CA TYR A 179 10.67 0.56 -5.32
C TYR A 179 10.02 -0.53 -4.49
N ILE A 180 9.88 -0.29 -3.19
CA ILE A 180 9.18 -1.16 -2.25
C ILE A 180 8.24 -0.33 -1.39
N MET A 181 7.15 -0.92 -0.88
CA MET A 181 6.20 -0.25 0.00
C MET A 181 6.55 -0.53 1.46
N CYS A 182 6.63 0.52 2.30
CA CYS A 182 6.72 0.41 3.75
C CYS A 182 5.37 0.74 4.39
N TYR A 183 4.85 -0.15 5.24
CA TYR A 183 3.53 -0.03 5.87
C TYR A 183 3.57 0.05 7.40
N LYS A 184 4.73 -0.25 8.01
CA LYS A 184 4.95 -0.15 9.46
C LYS A 184 6.42 0.16 9.73
N ALA A 185 6.70 0.99 10.74
CA ALA A 185 8.03 1.27 11.27
C ALA A 185 8.01 1.14 12.79
N ASP A 186 8.86 0.27 13.35
CA ASP A 186 8.90 -0.02 14.77
C ASP A 186 10.29 -0.51 15.16
N THR A 187 10.79 -0.09 16.34
CA THR A 187 12.05 -0.55 16.93
C THR A 187 13.21 -0.52 15.93
N ASN A 188 13.38 0.61 15.21
CA ASN A 188 14.39 0.83 14.16
C ASN A 188 14.32 -0.18 12.99
N LYS A 189 13.15 -0.79 12.75
CA LYS A 189 12.87 -1.69 11.63
C LYS A 189 11.77 -1.14 10.74
N TYR A 190 11.88 -1.42 9.45
CA TYR A 190 10.83 -1.22 8.47
C TYR A 190 10.20 -2.56 8.11
N TYR A 191 8.87 -2.59 8.11
CA TYR A 191 8.06 -3.69 7.61
C TYR A 191 7.64 -3.32 6.20
N VAL A 192 8.14 -4.04 5.22
CA VAL A 192 8.01 -3.69 3.81
C VAL A 192 7.32 -4.80 3.02
N MET A 193 6.65 -4.40 1.95
CA MET A 193 6.17 -5.26 0.88
C MET A 193 7.04 -5.02 -0.33
N ASP A 194 7.85 -6.01 -0.67
CA ASP A 194 8.71 -5.98 -1.86
C ASP A 194 7.98 -6.66 -3.01
N PRO A 195 7.70 -5.95 -4.13
CA PRO A 195 6.98 -6.50 -5.28
C PRO A 195 7.63 -7.71 -5.94
N THR A 196 8.89 -8.00 -5.62
CA THR A 196 9.61 -9.16 -6.17
C THR A 196 9.85 -10.25 -5.11
N LYS A 197 10.08 -9.86 -3.85
CA LYS A 197 10.53 -10.77 -2.78
C LYS A 197 9.48 -11.01 -1.69
N GLY A 198 8.33 -10.34 -1.77
CA GLY A 198 7.27 -10.45 -0.79
C GLY A 198 7.52 -9.66 0.49
N PRO A 199 6.79 -9.98 1.58
CA PRO A 199 6.92 -9.28 2.86
C PRO A 199 8.31 -9.49 3.47
N LYS A 200 8.90 -8.39 3.98
CA LYS A 200 10.22 -8.40 4.65
C LYS A 200 10.22 -7.48 5.86
N VAL A 201 11.11 -7.78 6.80
CA VAL A 201 11.44 -6.90 7.93
C VAL A 201 12.91 -6.55 7.82
N CYS A 202 13.20 -5.27 7.66
CA CYS A 202 14.55 -4.77 7.38
C CYS A 202 14.98 -3.74 8.41
N ASN A 203 16.28 -3.72 8.72
CA ASN A 203 16.85 -2.65 9.52
C ASN A 203 16.73 -1.31 8.77
N SER A 204 16.20 -0.28 9.44
CA SER A 204 15.95 1.02 8.83
C SER A 204 17.25 1.72 8.40
N THR A 205 18.33 1.59 9.19
CA THR A 205 19.63 2.19 8.85
C THR A 205 20.17 1.65 7.54
N THR A 206 20.02 0.33 7.31
CA THR A 206 20.43 -0.30 6.04
C THR A 206 19.63 0.24 4.86
N LEU A 207 18.31 0.28 4.97
CA LEU A 207 17.47 0.81 3.87
C LEU A 207 17.63 2.32 3.67
N ASN A 208 17.84 3.09 4.74
CA ASN A 208 18.12 4.52 4.63
C ASN A 208 19.40 4.81 3.82
N LYS A 209 20.41 3.97 3.93
CA LYS A 209 21.69 4.07 3.21
C LYS A 209 21.68 3.46 1.82
N ALA A 210 20.67 2.70 1.45
CA ALA A 210 20.60 1.97 0.18
C ALA A 210 20.34 2.88 -1.03
N THR A 211 21.26 3.81 -1.31
CA THR A 211 21.17 4.76 -2.42
C THR A 211 21.96 4.30 -3.66
N GLY A 212 22.95 3.41 -3.50
CA GLY A 212 23.85 3.00 -4.58
C GLY A 212 24.67 4.14 -5.17
N GLY A 213 24.98 5.17 -4.37
CA GLY A 213 25.67 6.39 -4.84
C GLY A 213 24.76 7.39 -5.56
N GLY A 214 23.47 7.07 -5.77
CA GLY A 214 22.48 7.95 -6.39
C GLY A 214 21.60 8.70 -5.37
N ASN A 215 20.91 9.75 -5.84
CA ASN A 215 20.00 10.56 -5.02
C ASN A 215 18.61 9.92 -4.96
N ARG A 216 18.48 8.69 -4.44
CA ARG A 216 17.21 8.00 -4.25
C ARG A 216 16.46 8.57 -3.06
N LYS A 217 15.15 8.69 -3.15
CA LYS A 217 14.28 9.32 -2.15
C LYS A 217 13.25 8.33 -1.59
N PHE A 218 12.70 8.63 -0.44
CA PHE A 218 11.50 8.02 0.09
C PHE A 218 10.32 8.96 -0.14
N TYR A 219 9.13 8.39 -0.34
CA TYR A 219 7.94 9.15 -0.70
C TYR A 219 6.77 8.73 0.17
N LYS A 220 6.19 9.66 0.93
CA LYS A 220 4.91 9.42 1.58
C LYS A 220 3.78 9.59 0.57
N VAL A 221 2.72 8.78 0.73
CA VAL A 221 1.54 8.77 -0.13
C VAL A 221 0.32 9.18 0.69
N GLU A 222 -0.40 10.21 0.25
CA GLU A 222 -1.55 10.79 0.94
C GLU A 222 -2.72 10.97 -0.05
N MET A 223 -3.96 10.90 0.45
CA MET A 223 -5.14 11.27 -0.35
C MET A 223 -5.21 12.79 -0.53
N ILE A 224 -5.57 13.25 -1.73
CA ILE A 224 -5.85 14.68 -2.02
C ILE A 224 -7.26 15.05 -1.59
#